data_1f1c02b0343e09363a3c03a4c2ad67a2
#
_entry.id   1f1c02b0343e09363a3c03a4c2ad67a2
#
_cell.length_a   1.000
_cell.length_b   1.000
_cell.length_c   1.000
_cell.angle_alpha   90.00
_cell.angle_beta   90.00
_cell.angle_gamma   90.00
#
_symmetry.space_group_name_H-M   'P 1'
#
loop_
_entity.id
_entity.type
_entity.pdbx_description
1 polymer ?
#
loop_
_entity_poly.entity_id
_entity_poly.type
_entity_poly.pdbx_seq_one_letter_code
_entity_poly.pdbx_strand_id
1 'polypeptide(L)'
;FSFVSKLAEHHYFYLLKASQQLSKESGYAVEGIKKDWLPIDTSYNKGYSPTLDWEALRGKDRKHSVLVAHMPTESSALFCDAPNSLYPIRQPVINKKSRKGVIQYICKEWTKGTLLAWDVDNTTLAKYYSRVQDFSDQAISADYYFDPSKYEDEKKPLSELMKEWVAQAKLGNKTQYYMNTRDYNGGGIQ
;
A
#
# COMPACT_ATOMS: atom_id res chain seq x y z
N PHE A 1 -1.40 8.89 10.47
CA PHE A 1 -1.44 9.02 8.98
C PHE A 1 -0.47 10.09 8.45
N SER A 2 -0.21 11.18 9.17
CA SER A 2 0.72 12.24 8.74
C SER A 2 2.12 11.72 8.40
N PHE A 3 2.68 10.84 9.24
CA PHE A 3 3.98 10.22 8.99
C PHE A 3 3.99 9.41 7.68
N VAL A 4 2.93 8.61 7.44
CA VAL A 4 2.81 7.78 6.23
C VAL A 4 2.73 8.66 4.98
N SER A 5 1.91 9.71 5.01
CA SER A 5 1.80 10.66 3.89
C SER A 5 3.14 11.33 3.60
N LYS A 6 3.84 11.79 4.64
CA LYS A 6 5.15 12.43 4.50
C LYS A 6 6.19 11.47 3.91
N LEU A 7 6.23 10.23 4.37
CA LEU A 7 7.14 9.22 3.85
C LEU A 7 6.88 8.94 2.36
N ALA A 8 5.61 8.73 1.99
CA ALA A 8 5.21 8.48 0.61
C ALA A 8 5.50 9.68 -0.30
N GLU A 9 5.21 10.91 0.18
CA GLU A 9 5.54 12.16 -0.50
C GLU A 9 7.03 12.25 -0.81
N HIS A 10 7.88 12.11 0.21
CA HIS A 10 9.33 12.21 0.05
C HIS A 10 9.87 11.15 -0.92
N HIS A 11 9.41 9.91 -0.79
CA HIS A 11 9.80 8.82 -1.68
C HIS A 11 9.49 9.17 -3.15
N TYR A 12 8.26 9.54 -3.46
CA TYR A 12 7.87 9.88 -4.82
C TYR A 12 8.56 11.14 -5.35
N PHE A 13 8.65 12.19 -4.52
CA PHE A 13 9.28 13.45 -4.90
C PHE A 13 10.72 13.25 -5.36
N TYR A 14 11.52 12.54 -4.59
CA TYR A 14 12.92 12.33 -4.95
C TYR A 14 13.11 11.37 -6.12
N LEU A 15 12.23 10.39 -6.31
CA LEU A 15 12.22 9.56 -7.52
C LEU A 15 11.87 10.38 -8.75
N LEU A 16 10.88 11.26 -8.68
CA LEU A 16 10.54 12.16 -9.78
C LEU A 16 11.70 13.11 -10.12
N LYS A 17 12.29 13.73 -9.11
CA LYS A 17 13.45 14.61 -9.26
C LYS A 17 14.63 13.88 -9.93
N ALA A 18 14.94 12.67 -9.48
CA ALA A 18 15.98 11.85 -10.09
C ALA A 18 15.65 11.46 -11.53
N SER A 19 14.40 11.11 -11.83
CA SER A 19 13.95 10.80 -13.19
C SER A 19 14.05 12.00 -14.13
N GLN A 20 13.80 13.21 -13.66
CA GLN A 20 13.97 14.46 -14.39
C GLN A 20 15.46 14.74 -14.65
N GLN A 21 16.31 14.53 -13.67
CA GLN A 21 17.76 14.68 -13.85
C GLN A 21 18.31 13.70 -14.87
N LEU A 22 17.93 12.42 -14.78
CA LEU A 22 18.33 11.38 -15.75
C LEU A 22 17.81 11.68 -17.17
N SER A 23 16.63 12.27 -17.31
CA SER A 23 16.14 12.73 -18.61
C SER A 23 17.05 13.80 -19.21
N LYS A 24 17.42 14.81 -18.42
CA LYS A 24 18.34 15.87 -18.83
C LYS A 24 19.72 15.34 -19.22
N GLU A 25 20.27 14.43 -18.43
CA GLU A 25 21.61 13.86 -18.66
C GLU A 25 21.67 12.96 -19.89
N SER A 26 20.61 12.17 -20.13
CA SER A 26 20.55 11.23 -21.26
C SER A 26 20.01 11.84 -22.55
N GLY A 27 19.46 13.05 -22.51
CA GLY A 27 18.76 13.66 -23.66
C GLY A 27 17.47 12.93 -24.06
N TYR A 28 16.98 12.01 -23.23
CA TYR A 28 15.77 11.23 -23.49
C TYR A 28 14.67 11.61 -22.51
N ALA A 29 13.49 11.89 -23.02
CA ALA A 29 12.26 12.10 -22.25
C ALA A 29 11.19 11.13 -22.70
N VAL A 30 10.46 10.55 -21.74
CA VAL A 30 9.31 9.71 -22.07
C VAL A 30 8.17 10.58 -22.60
N GLU A 31 7.50 10.11 -23.65
CA GLU A 31 6.41 10.81 -24.30
C GLU A 31 5.04 10.48 -23.66
N GLY A 32 4.04 11.30 -23.94
CA GLY A 32 2.65 11.06 -23.55
C GLY A 32 2.33 11.32 -22.07
N ILE A 33 3.24 11.90 -21.31
CA ILE A 33 3.04 12.20 -19.88
C ILE A 33 2.56 13.64 -19.70
N LYS A 34 1.59 13.83 -18.80
CA LYS A 34 1.17 15.17 -18.36
C LYS A 34 2.22 15.76 -17.43
N LYS A 35 3.14 16.58 -17.98
CA LYS A 35 4.23 17.22 -17.23
C LYS A 35 3.75 18.20 -16.18
N ASP A 36 2.59 18.85 -16.44
CA ASP A 36 2.01 19.86 -15.55
C ASP A 36 1.18 19.24 -14.40
N TRP A 37 0.90 17.92 -14.46
CA TRP A 37 0.20 17.26 -13.37
C TRP A 37 1.18 16.66 -12.36
N LEU A 38 0.92 16.93 -11.09
CA LEU A 38 1.66 16.39 -9.95
C LEU A 38 0.73 15.65 -8.99
N PRO A 39 1.21 14.66 -8.22
CA PRO A 39 0.40 13.93 -7.25
C PRO A 39 -0.34 14.82 -6.25
N ILE A 40 0.21 15.97 -5.92
CA ILE A 40 -0.38 16.97 -5.02
C ILE A 40 -1.63 17.66 -5.58
N ASP A 41 -1.85 17.58 -6.90
CA ASP A 41 -3.01 18.20 -7.56
C ASP A 41 -4.29 17.35 -7.39
N THR A 42 -4.22 16.17 -6.76
CA THR A 42 -5.38 15.32 -6.55
C THR A 42 -6.24 15.80 -5.39
N SER A 43 -7.57 15.70 -5.57
CA SER A 43 -8.54 16.04 -4.52
C SER A 43 -8.66 14.99 -3.41
N TYR A 44 -8.03 13.83 -3.56
CA TYR A 44 -8.13 12.71 -2.61
C TYR A 44 -7.31 12.96 -1.35
N ASN A 45 -6.23 13.74 -1.45
CA ASN A 45 -5.31 14.02 -0.35
C ASN A 45 -5.84 15.08 0.63
N LYS A 46 -7.10 14.98 1.03
CA LYS A 46 -7.74 15.94 1.93
C LYS A 46 -7.06 15.94 3.30
N GLY A 47 -6.66 17.14 3.73
CA GLY A 47 -6.08 17.36 5.06
C GLY A 47 -4.60 17.00 5.19
N TYR A 48 -3.91 16.78 4.08
CA TYR A 48 -2.45 16.72 4.03
C TYR A 48 -1.91 17.94 3.29
N SER A 49 -0.97 18.64 3.91
CA SER A 49 -0.24 19.74 3.27
C SER A 49 1.12 19.25 2.83
N PRO A 50 1.46 19.36 1.54
CA PRO A 50 2.78 18.98 1.03
C PRO A 50 3.89 19.71 1.77
N THR A 51 5.02 19.03 1.99
CA THR A 51 6.17 19.54 2.75
C THR A 51 7.35 19.92 1.86
N LEU A 52 7.29 19.54 0.57
CA LEU A 52 8.36 19.74 -0.42
C LEU A 52 7.95 20.73 -1.52
N ASP A 53 8.94 21.31 -2.17
CA ASP A 53 8.72 22.26 -3.28
C ASP A 53 8.39 21.50 -4.59
N TRP A 54 7.13 21.11 -4.72
CA TRP A 54 6.61 20.40 -5.89
C TRP A 54 6.59 21.27 -7.15
N GLU A 55 6.37 22.58 -7.00
CA GLU A 55 6.34 23.49 -8.14
C GLU A 55 7.69 23.54 -8.87
N ALA A 56 8.77 23.35 -8.15
CA ALA A 56 10.10 23.21 -8.77
C ALA A 56 10.23 22.01 -9.73
N LEU A 57 9.33 21.01 -9.66
CA LEU A 57 9.32 19.85 -10.54
C LEU A 57 8.30 19.93 -11.68
N ARG A 58 7.37 20.87 -11.63
CA ARG A 58 6.27 21.03 -12.60
C ARG A 58 6.80 21.40 -13.99
N GLY A 59 6.17 20.86 -15.02
CA GLY A 59 6.48 21.14 -16.43
C GLY A 59 7.78 20.55 -16.96
N LYS A 60 8.53 19.80 -16.13
CA LYS A 60 9.81 19.24 -16.52
C LYS A 60 9.69 17.85 -17.14
N ASP A 61 10.55 17.59 -18.10
CA ASP A 61 10.72 16.27 -18.70
C ASP A 61 11.22 15.25 -17.67
N ARG A 62 10.78 14.00 -17.81
CA ARG A 62 11.25 12.88 -17.01
C ARG A 62 11.56 11.66 -17.88
N LYS A 63 12.45 10.80 -17.42
CA LYS A 63 12.90 9.61 -18.15
C LYS A 63 11.92 8.44 -18.05
N HIS A 64 11.22 8.30 -16.92
CA HIS A 64 10.40 7.14 -16.62
C HIS A 64 8.91 7.52 -16.56
N SER A 65 8.05 6.70 -17.15
CA SER A 65 6.59 6.89 -17.12
C SER A 65 5.99 6.53 -15.76
N VAL A 66 6.53 5.49 -15.12
CA VAL A 66 6.09 4.96 -13.81
C VAL A 66 7.28 4.99 -12.88
N LEU A 67 7.08 5.49 -11.67
CA LEU A 67 8.11 5.61 -10.64
C LEU A 67 7.84 4.69 -9.46
N VAL A 68 6.56 4.56 -9.04
CA VAL A 68 6.17 3.83 -7.85
C VAL A 68 5.04 2.87 -8.13
N ALA A 69 5.24 1.62 -7.73
CA ALA A 69 4.24 0.57 -7.70
C ALA A 69 4.39 -0.25 -6.40
N HIS A 70 3.29 -0.49 -5.70
CA HIS A 70 3.28 -1.31 -4.48
C HIS A 70 2.57 -2.63 -4.75
N MET A 71 3.36 -3.71 -4.73
CA MET A 71 2.90 -5.08 -4.96
C MET A 71 3.17 -5.95 -3.73
N PRO A 72 2.58 -7.15 -3.61
CA PRO A 72 3.03 -8.14 -2.64
C PRO A 72 4.51 -8.44 -2.86
N THR A 73 5.33 -8.31 -1.81
CA THR A 73 6.78 -8.53 -1.90
C THR A 73 7.20 -9.97 -1.62
N GLU A 74 6.30 -10.77 -1.05
CA GLU A 74 6.40 -12.23 -0.90
C GLU A 74 7.81 -12.72 -0.52
N SER A 75 8.48 -13.41 -1.46
CA SER A 75 9.81 -13.97 -1.24
C SER A 75 10.88 -12.90 -0.97
N SER A 76 10.76 -11.73 -1.56
CA SER A 76 11.69 -10.62 -1.29
C SER A 76 11.59 -10.14 0.14
N ALA A 77 10.38 -10.07 0.70
CA ALA A 77 10.17 -9.74 2.11
C ALA A 77 10.84 -10.75 3.03
N LEU A 78 10.66 -12.05 2.74
CA LEU A 78 11.32 -13.12 3.52
C LEU A 78 12.84 -13.04 3.43
N PHE A 79 13.39 -12.75 2.24
CA PHE A 79 14.82 -12.63 2.05
C PHE A 79 15.40 -11.44 2.82
N CYS A 80 14.67 -10.33 2.87
CA CYS A 80 15.08 -9.11 3.58
C CYS A 80 14.70 -9.13 5.07
N ASP A 81 14.06 -10.22 5.56
CA ASP A 81 13.58 -10.34 6.93
C ASP A 81 12.64 -9.17 7.32
N ALA A 82 11.72 -8.83 6.44
CA ALA A 82 10.81 -7.69 6.53
C ALA A 82 9.34 -8.12 6.35
N PRO A 83 8.37 -7.30 6.82
CA PRO A 83 6.95 -7.52 6.56
C PRO A 83 6.64 -7.51 5.05
N ASN A 84 5.58 -8.23 4.66
CA ASN A 84 5.17 -8.30 3.26
C ASN A 84 4.50 -7.00 2.80
N SER A 85 5.14 -6.28 1.89
CA SER A 85 4.60 -5.06 1.28
C SER A 85 4.14 -4.01 2.31
N LEU A 86 2.96 -3.42 2.07
CA LEU A 86 2.30 -2.44 2.94
C LEU A 86 1.31 -3.09 3.93
N TYR A 87 1.29 -4.42 4.00
CA TYR A 87 0.28 -5.14 4.76
C TYR A 87 0.54 -5.15 6.26
N PRO A 88 -0.49 -5.02 7.09
CA PRO A 88 -0.35 -5.30 8.50
C PRO A 88 -0.03 -6.77 8.74
N ILE A 89 0.70 -7.05 9.80
CA ILE A 89 1.10 -8.39 10.19
C ILE A 89 -0.14 -9.21 10.56
N ARG A 90 -0.31 -10.38 9.98
CA ARG A 90 -1.44 -11.27 10.29
C ARG A 90 -1.25 -12.03 11.60
N GLN A 91 -0.01 -12.45 11.87
CA GLN A 91 0.37 -13.19 13.07
C GLN A 91 1.88 -13.08 13.29
N PRO A 92 2.34 -13.18 14.55
CA PRO A 92 3.77 -13.05 14.87
C PRO A 92 4.65 -14.14 14.25
N VAL A 93 4.08 -15.33 14.06
CA VAL A 93 4.76 -16.51 13.51
C VAL A 93 3.96 -17.05 12.33
N ILE A 94 4.57 -17.13 11.17
CA ILE A 94 3.96 -17.62 9.94
C ILE A 94 4.62 -18.94 9.54
N ASN A 95 3.81 -19.98 9.35
CA ASN A 95 4.27 -21.27 8.83
C ASN A 95 4.00 -21.32 7.32
N LYS A 96 5.03 -21.22 6.51
CA LYS A 96 4.92 -21.31 5.06
C LYS A 96 5.23 -22.74 4.60
N LYS A 97 4.21 -23.43 4.12
CA LYS A 97 4.37 -24.78 3.54
C LYS A 97 4.88 -24.68 2.11
N SER A 98 5.87 -25.49 1.78
CA SER A 98 6.38 -25.68 0.43
C SER A 98 6.46 -27.16 0.11
N ARG A 99 6.75 -27.51 -1.16
CA ARG A 99 7.00 -28.93 -1.54
C ARG A 99 8.18 -29.56 -0.79
N LYS A 100 9.10 -28.74 -0.28
CA LYS A 100 10.33 -29.20 0.42
C LYS A 100 10.19 -29.19 1.94
N GLY A 101 9.04 -28.78 2.48
CA GLY A 101 8.80 -28.73 3.93
C GLY A 101 8.08 -27.48 4.40
N VAL A 102 8.05 -27.28 5.70
CA VAL A 102 7.46 -26.11 6.36
C VAL A 102 8.59 -25.19 6.80
N ILE A 103 8.54 -23.95 6.37
CA ILE A 103 9.45 -22.88 6.83
C ILE A 103 8.67 -22.02 7.80
N GLN A 104 9.21 -21.86 8.99
CA GLN A 104 8.68 -20.94 9.99
C GLN A 104 9.35 -19.58 9.85
N TYR A 105 8.54 -18.54 9.68
CA TYR A 105 8.97 -17.16 9.67
C TYR A 105 8.47 -16.47 10.92
N ILE A 106 9.36 -15.83 11.65
CA ILE A 106 9.06 -15.03 12.84
C ILE A 106 9.18 -13.56 12.48
N CYS A 107 8.11 -12.81 12.64
CA CYS A 107 8.13 -11.37 12.41
C CYS A 107 8.89 -10.67 13.54
N LYS A 108 10.10 -10.21 13.26
CA LYS A 108 10.96 -9.55 14.26
C LYS A 108 10.46 -8.17 14.68
N GLU A 109 9.71 -7.49 13.79
CA GLU A 109 9.11 -6.19 14.05
C GLU A 109 7.88 -6.29 14.97
N TRP A 110 7.39 -7.49 15.20
CA TRP A 110 6.27 -7.67 16.11
C TRP A 110 6.70 -7.44 17.56
N THR A 111 5.96 -6.59 18.26
CA THR A 111 6.08 -6.35 19.69
C THR A 111 4.72 -6.50 20.37
N LYS A 112 4.70 -6.68 21.69
CA LYS A 112 3.44 -6.68 22.46
C LYS A 112 2.78 -5.31 22.32
N GLY A 113 1.68 -5.24 21.59
CA GLY A 113 0.95 -4.00 21.27
C GLY A 113 0.96 -3.64 19.79
N THR A 114 1.70 -4.37 18.95
CA THR A 114 1.55 -4.28 17.50
C THR A 114 0.16 -4.78 17.12
N LEU A 115 -0.61 -3.94 16.42
CA LEU A 115 -1.91 -4.32 15.90
C LEU A 115 -1.75 -5.35 14.79
N LEU A 116 -2.48 -6.45 14.90
CA LEU A 116 -2.55 -7.44 13.84
C LEU A 116 -3.57 -7.00 12.77
N ALA A 117 -3.47 -7.58 11.59
CA ALA A 117 -4.39 -7.33 10.49
C ALA A 117 -5.86 -7.51 10.86
N TRP A 118 -6.14 -8.46 11.74
CA TRP A 118 -7.48 -8.79 12.24
C TRP A 118 -8.05 -7.76 13.22
N ASP A 119 -7.19 -6.92 13.81
CA ASP A 119 -7.54 -5.92 14.82
C ASP A 119 -7.78 -4.53 14.20
N VAL A 120 -7.43 -4.36 12.92
CA VAL A 120 -7.61 -3.10 12.20
C VAL A 120 -8.86 -3.19 11.32
N ASP A 121 -9.74 -2.20 11.43
CA ASP A 121 -10.91 -2.14 10.54
C ASP A 121 -10.53 -1.75 9.10
N ASN A 122 -11.30 -2.24 8.14
CA ASN A 122 -11.03 -2.03 6.72
C ASN A 122 -11.14 -0.57 6.27
N THR A 123 -11.91 0.26 6.98
CA THR A 123 -11.98 1.70 6.68
C THR A 123 -10.70 2.40 7.08
N THR A 124 -10.10 2.00 8.20
CA THR A 124 -8.79 2.50 8.64
C THR A 124 -7.68 2.04 7.68
N LEU A 125 -7.71 0.79 7.22
CA LEU A 125 -6.79 0.31 6.17
C LEU A 125 -6.97 1.08 4.86
N ALA A 126 -8.21 1.34 4.45
CA ALA A 126 -8.48 2.13 3.25
C ALA A 126 -7.89 3.56 3.36
N LYS A 127 -7.98 4.20 4.52
CA LYS A 127 -7.33 5.49 4.77
C LYS A 127 -5.82 5.40 4.70
N TYR A 128 -5.24 4.35 5.23
CA TYR A 128 -3.80 4.10 5.17
C TYR A 128 -3.32 3.93 3.73
N TYR A 129 -3.95 3.03 2.96
CA TYR A 129 -3.61 2.81 1.55
C TYR A 129 -3.83 4.05 0.69
N SER A 130 -4.88 4.82 0.96
CA SER A 130 -5.15 6.08 0.27
C SER A 130 -3.97 7.06 0.39
N ARG A 131 -3.37 7.17 1.58
CA ARG A 131 -2.22 8.06 1.80
C ARG A 131 -0.98 7.67 1.00
N VAL A 132 -0.79 6.38 0.78
CA VAL A 132 0.29 5.86 -0.06
C VAL A 132 -0.08 5.95 -1.54
N GLN A 133 -1.36 5.70 -1.89
CA GLN A 133 -1.86 5.76 -3.27
C GLN A 133 -1.76 7.15 -3.88
N ASP A 134 -1.88 8.21 -3.09
CA ASP A 134 -1.68 9.59 -3.55
C ASP A 134 -0.30 9.80 -4.20
N PHE A 135 0.70 9.05 -3.74
CA PHE A 135 2.08 9.09 -4.22
C PHE A 135 2.52 7.77 -4.89
N SER A 136 1.59 7.11 -5.60
CA SER A 136 1.87 5.89 -6.35
C SER A 136 1.26 5.97 -7.73
N ASP A 137 2.06 5.71 -8.78
CA ASP A 137 1.56 5.72 -10.16
C ASP A 137 0.59 4.57 -10.42
N GLN A 138 0.94 3.38 -9.98
CA GLN A 138 0.15 2.18 -10.13
C GLN A 138 -0.86 2.02 -8.99
N ALA A 139 -1.89 1.21 -9.23
CA ALA A 139 -2.79 0.78 -8.17
C ALA A 139 -2.02 -0.05 -7.14
N ILE A 140 -2.26 0.21 -5.85
CA ILE A 140 -1.71 -0.60 -4.76
C ILE A 140 -2.45 -1.93 -4.74
N SER A 141 -1.72 -3.05 -4.62
CA SER A 141 -2.32 -4.35 -4.30
C SER A 141 -2.79 -4.32 -2.84
N ALA A 142 -3.96 -3.74 -2.60
CA ALA A 142 -4.48 -3.45 -1.27
C ALA A 142 -5.23 -4.66 -0.71
N ASP A 143 -4.67 -5.29 0.33
CA ASP A 143 -5.30 -6.40 1.05
C ASP A 143 -6.21 -5.88 2.16
N TYR A 144 -7.37 -6.51 2.29
CA TYR A 144 -8.35 -6.29 3.35
C TYR A 144 -8.59 -7.57 4.12
N TYR A 145 -9.16 -7.45 5.33
CA TYR A 145 -9.21 -8.55 6.27
C TYR A 145 -10.62 -8.74 6.82
N PHE A 146 -11.01 -10.00 6.96
CA PHE A 146 -12.27 -10.42 7.51
C PHE A 146 -12.02 -11.46 8.60
N ASP A 147 -12.53 -11.17 9.80
CA ASP A 147 -12.52 -12.10 10.93
C ASP A 147 -13.95 -12.60 11.17
N PRO A 148 -14.27 -13.85 10.79
CA PRO A 148 -15.61 -14.40 10.94
C PRO A 148 -16.13 -14.35 12.37
N SER A 149 -15.26 -14.55 13.38
CA SER A 149 -15.66 -14.57 14.79
C SER A 149 -16.26 -13.27 15.32
N LYS A 150 -16.12 -12.17 14.57
CA LYS A 150 -16.69 -10.87 14.92
C LYS A 150 -18.13 -10.69 14.46
N TYR A 151 -18.70 -11.68 13.79
CA TYR A 151 -20.03 -11.61 13.18
C TYR A 151 -20.90 -12.79 13.59
N GLU A 152 -22.21 -12.50 13.74
CA GLU A 152 -23.20 -13.53 13.92
C GLU A 152 -23.22 -14.48 12.70
N ASP A 153 -23.37 -15.76 12.92
CA ASP A 153 -23.29 -16.80 11.89
C ASP A 153 -22.00 -16.74 11.01
N GLU A 154 -20.93 -16.13 11.54
CA GLU A 154 -19.65 -15.98 10.83
C GLU A 154 -19.76 -15.27 9.46
N LYS A 155 -20.82 -14.47 9.27
CA LYS A 155 -21.15 -13.81 8.00
C LYS A 155 -21.15 -12.30 8.15
N LYS A 156 -20.40 -11.63 7.31
CA LYS A 156 -20.43 -10.17 7.23
C LYS A 156 -21.67 -9.71 6.44
N PRO A 157 -22.47 -8.77 6.99
CA PRO A 157 -23.60 -8.20 6.25
C PRO A 157 -23.16 -7.53 4.94
N LEU A 158 -23.88 -7.80 3.85
CA LEU A 158 -23.57 -7.21 2.52
C LEU A 158 -23.58 -5.67 2.58
N SER A 159 -24.50 -5.09 3.37
CA SER A 159 -24.58 -3.63 3.56
C SER A 159 -23.31 -3.03 4.17
N GLU A 160 -22.63 -3.75 5.04
CA GLU A 160 -21.36 -3.33 5.63
C GLU A 160 -20.22 -3.43 4.62
N LEU A 161 -20.16 -4.53 3.87
CA LEU A 161 -19.20 -4.71 2.79
C LEU A 161 -19.33 -3.61 1.73
N MET A 162 -20.56 -3.28 1.33
CA MET A 162 -20.82 -2.19 0.38
C MET A 162 -20.37 -0.82 0.92
N LYS A 163 -20.59 -0.55 2.21
CA LYS A 163 -20.10 0.68 2.85
C LYS A 163 -18.58 0.77 2.80
N GLU A 164 -17.86 -0.33 3.06
CA GLU A 164 -16.41 -0.37 2.97
C GLU A 164 -15.93 -0.10 1.54
N TRP A 165 -16.51 -0.71 0.52
CA TRP A 165 -16.16 -0.48 -0.88
C TRP A 165 -16.38 0.97 -1.30
N VAL A 166 -17.53 1.56 -0.94
CA VAL A 166 -17.80 2.97 -1.22
C VAL A 166 -16.80 3.88 -0.51
N ALA A 167 -16.43 3.56 0.73
CA ALA A 167 -15.42 4.33 1.47
C ALA A 167 -14.05 4.26 0.79
N GLN A 168 -13.63 3.07 0.33
CA GLN A 168 -12.38 2.88 -0.43
C GLN A 168 -12.35 3.75 -1.69
N ALA A 169 -13.41 3.70 -2.50
CA ALA A 169 -13.52 4.50 -3.71
C ALA A 169 -13.50 6.01 -3.43
N LYS A 170 -14.21 6.48 -2.42
CA LYS A 170 -14.23 7.89 -2.00
C LYS A 170 -12.89 8.40 -1.49
N LEU A 171 -12.05 7.51 -0.98
CA LEU A 171 -10.69 7.81 -0.51
C LEU A 171 -9.65 7.79 -1.64
N GLY A 172 -10.04 7.45 -2.88
CA GLY A 172 -9.14 7.40 -4.03
C GLY A 172 -8.31 6.12 -4.13
N ASN A 173 -8.66 5.06 -3.39
CA ASN A 173 -8.04 3.75 -3.60
C ASN A 173 -8.41 3.21 -4.98
N LYS A 174 -7.42 2.88 -5.81
CA LYS A 174 -7.63 2.48 -7.21
C LYS A 174 -8.10 1.05 -7.35
N THR A 175 -7.76 0.17 -6.40
CA THR A 175 -8.16 -1.25 -6.42
C THR A 175 -8.24 -1.85 -5.02
N GLN A 176 -9.00 -2.94 -4.93
CA GLN A 176 -8.94 -3.92 -3.86
C GLN A 176 -8.31 -5.18 -4.44
N TYR A 177 -7.38 -5.80 -3.71
CA TYR A 177 -6.69 -7.01 -4.18
C TYR A 177 -7.33 -8.25 -3.54
N TYR A 178 -6.97 -8.59 -2.30
CA TYR A 178 -7.59 -9.73 -1.61
C TYR A 178 -8.44 -9.29 -0.43
N MET A 179 -9.51 -10.08 -0.16
CA MET A 179 -10.20 -10.11 1.13
C MET A 179 -9.74 -11.37 1.85
N ASN A 180 -8.81 -11.22 2.77
CA ASN A 180 -8.27 -12.32 3.55
C ASN A 180 -9.22 -12.70 4.67
N THR A 181 -9.59 -13.96 4.77
CA THR A 181 -10.43 -14.48 5.86
C THR A 181 -9.54 -15.13 6.93
N ARG A 182 -9.81 -14.84 8.21
CA ARG A 182 -9.12 -15.49 9.31
C ARG A 182 -9.57 -16.94 9.42
N ASP A 183 -8.62 -17.86 9.36
CA ASP A 183 -8.84 -19.28 9.57
C ASP A 183 -8.38 -19.67 10.98
N TYR A 184 -9.29 -20.24 11.77
CA TYR A 184 -9.02 -20.74 13.11
C TYR A 184 -8.65 -22.23 13.16
N ASN A 185 -8.96 -22.98 12.09
CA ASN A 185 -8.83 -24.45 12.04
C ASN A 185 -7.55 -24.93 11.37
N GLY A 186 -6.89 -24.09 10.61
CA GLY A 186 -5.67 -24.43 9.92
C GLY A 186 -4.68 -23.28 10.01
N GLY A 187 -3.53 -23.49 10.55
CA GLY A 187 -2.47 -22.48 10.52
C GLY A 187 -2.34 -21.89 9.12
N GLY A 188 -2.63 -20.60 8.99
CA GLY A 188 -2.78 -19.84 7.75
C GLY A 188 -1.84 -20.30 6.65
N ILE A 189 -2.45 -20.87 5.63
CA ILE A 189 -1.76 -21.25 4.41
C ILE A 189 -2.16 -20.22 3.35
N GLN A 190 -1.28 -19.34 3.05
CA GLN A 190 -1.12 -18.84 1.67
C GLN A 190 0.33 -18.43 1.48
#